data_95514257bbd57e0371492a3630401455
#
_entry.id   95514257bbd57e0371492a3630401455
#
_cell.length_a   1.000
_cell.length_b   1.000
_cell.length_c   1.000
_cell.angle_alpha   90.00
_cell.angle_beta   90.00
_cell.angle_gamma   90.00
#
_symmetry.space_group_name_H-M   'P 1'
#
loop_
_entity.id
_entity.type
_entity.pdbx_description
1 polymer ?
#
loop_
_entity_poly.entity_id
_entity_poly.type
_entity_poly.pdbx_seq_one_letter_code
_entity_poly.pdbx_strand_id
1 'polypeptide(L)'
;RVSRQTVRAALAVLEDEREIRRIKGSGAYITGLSSLEDRNIVGILIPDEQQYEYPALINDIRVALAAEGFSCKVYPTHNHVDQERQILQFLLKSPLRALIVEPVKSALPSPNTELYQRLIQRGTSILFLGCAYPQLSQIPVIYEDNLYGAGLLVQSLVEKGHSSIAGIFQMDDQRGLERYQGFLDAMQNQGLTVPDRNICWYTTQELDDFRQSQDISFLKKFLERITPDCTAFICEDDFIAWLLWEELSLGQEKKIATHASLSSSLQSTGFKTTSADHSFETTIALAAFNTSYLTTSGLLRATTLTHQTHQPGTLAAQMSINKLKGLPVSSQEVPWQLSLPKSHN
;
A
#
# COMPACT_ATOMS: atom_id res chain seq x y z
N ARG A 1 -32.95 36.67 24.96
CA ARG A 1 -31.98 37.78 24.67
C ARG A 1 -30.66 37.41 25.33
N VAL A 2 -29.56 37.44 24.56
CA VAL A 2 -28.20 37.16 25.06
C VAL A 2 -27.49 38.48 25.38
N SER A 3 -26.64 38.48 26.42
CA SER A 3 -25.90 39.69 26.81
C SER A 3 -24.85 40.05 25.77
N ARG A 4 -24.51 41.35 25.62
CA ARG A 4 -23.42 41.82 24.75
C ARG A 4 -22.09 41.18 25.14
N GLN A 5 -21.90 40.82 26.40
CA GLN A 5 -20.71 40.21 26.92
C GLN A 5 -20.58 38.75 26.47
N THR A 6 -21.69 38.00 26.46
CA THR A 6 -21.77 36.63 25.96
C THR A 6 -21.48 36.57 24.48
N VAL A 7 -22.04 37.53 23.70
CA VAL A 7 -21.77 37.63 22.24
C VAL A 7 -20.30 37.94 21.99
N ARG A 8 -19.67 38.85 22.75
CA ARG A 8 -18.26 39.17 22.63
C ARG A 8 -17.36 37.97 22.98
N ALA A 9 -17.71 37.21 24.00
CA ALA A 9 -16.96 36.00 24.37
C ALA A 9 -17.07 34.92 23.28
N ALA A 10 -18.27 34.68 22.76
CA ALA A 10 -18.46 33.75 21.65
C ALA A 10 -17.71 34.17 20.38
N LEU A 11 -17.72 35.48 20.03
CA LEU A 11 -16.96 35.97 18.90
C LEU A 11 -15.44 35.92 19.14
N ALA A 12 -14.96 36.00 20.40
CA ALA A 12 -13.56 35.84 20.72
C ALA A 12 -13.10 34.37 20.52
N VAL A 13 -13.91 33.41 20.92
CA VAL A 13 -13.67 31.98 20.69
C VAL A 13 -13.62 31.68 19.18
N LEU A 14 -14.61 32.18 18.41
CA LEU A 14 -14.64 32.00 16.96
C LEU A 14 -13.46 32.68 16.24
N GLU A 15 -12.93 33.79 16.80
CA GLU A 15 -11.75 34.46 16.26
C GLU A 15 -10.46 33.68 16.57
N ASP A 16 -10.35 33.11 17.77
CA ASP A 16 -9.25 32.23 18.20
C ASP A 16 -9.27 30.91 17.40
N GLU A 17 -10.46 30.40 17.10
CA GLU A 17 -10.67 29.26 16.20
C GLU A 17 -10.51 29.61 14.71
N ARG A 18 -10.22 30.89 14.38
CA ARG A 18 -10.08 31.43 13.02
C ARG A 18 -11.31 31.28 12.14
N GLU A 19 -12.47 31.08 12.72
CA GLU A 19 -13.75 31.02 11.99
C GLU A 19 -14.25 32.40 11.57
N ILE A 20 -13.83 33.44 12.30
CA ILE A 20 -14.12 34.84 11.96
C ILE A 20 -12.88 35.72 12.08
N ARG A 21 -12.86 36.84 11.36
CA ARG A 21 -11.91 37.93 11.50
C ARG A 21 -12.66 39.22 11.84
N ARG A 22 -12.24 39.91 12.89
CA ARG A 22 -12.78 41.23 13.26
C ARG A 22 -12.00 42.34 12.59
N ILE A 23 -12.71 43.25 11.95
CA ILE A 23 -12.14 44.46 11.43
C ILE A 23 -12.67 45.64 12.27
N LYS A 24 -11.76 46.34 12.94
CA LYS A 24 -12.09 47.45 13.82
C LYS A 24 -12.92 48.51 13.07
N GLY A 25 -14.12 48.76 13.56
CA GLY A 25 -15.05 49.72 12.96
C GLY A 25 -15.94 49.17 11.81
N SER A 26 -15.73 47.92 11.37
CA SER A 26 -16.48 47.34 10.24
C SER A 26 -17.29 46.10 10.63
N GLY A 27 -16.92 45.39 11.68
CA GLY A 27 -17.67 44.22 12.15
C GLY A 27 -16.84 42.91 12.22
N ALA A 28 -17.55 41.79 12.45
CA ALA A 28 -16.98 40.46 12.38
C ALA A 28 -17.39 39.82 11.02
N TYR A 29 -16.41 39.34 10.30
CA TYR A 29 -16.59 38.67 9.02
C TYR A 29 -16.19 37.22 9.20
N ILE A 30 -17.00 36.32 8.67
CA ILE A 30 -16.63 34.91 8.59
C ILE A 30 -15.34 34.85 7.78
N THR A 31 -14.27 34.37 8.35
CA THR A 31 -13.04 34.02 7.63
C THR A 31 -13.30 32.77 6.80
N GLY A 32 -14.49 32.77 6.17
CA GLY A 32 -14.86 31.70 5.31
C GLY A 32 -13.74 31.39 4.36
N LEU A 33 -13.08 30.25 4.62
CA LEU A 33 -12.15 29.58 3.73
C LEU A 33 -11.05 30.55 3.24
N SER A 34 -9.83 30.34 3.71
CA SER A 34 -8.59 30.76 3.08
C SER A 34 -8.79 30.97 1.57
N SER A 35 -8.02 31.81 0.95
CA SER A 35 -8.09 32.29 -0.43
C SER A 35 -8.81 31.36 -1.43
N LEU A 36 -9.35 31.88 -2.51
CA LEU A 36 -9.99 31.06 -3.57
C LEU A 36 -9.12 29.85 -4.00
N GLU A 37 -7.80 29.97 -3.83
CA GLU A 37 -6.82 28.91 -4.08
C GLU A 37 -6.94 27.72 -3.10
N ASP A 38 -7.20 27.97 -1.81
CA ASP A 38 -7.39 26.90 -0.81
C ASP A 38 -8.74 26.17 -0.97
N ARG A 39 -9.69 26.76 -1.69
CA ARG A 39 -11.00 26.13 -1.91
C ARG A 39 -10.97 24.94 -2.87
N ASN A 40 -9.93 24.82 -3.68
CA ASN A 40 -9.81 23.78 -4.70
C ASN A 40 -8.71 22.77 -4.42
N ILE A 41 -8.35 22.59 -3.13
CA ILE A 41 -7.36 21.58 -2.73
C ILE A 41 -8.06 20.30 -2.28
N VAL A 42 -7.62 19.16 -2.84
CA VAL A 42 -7.95 17.81 -2.40
C VAL A 42 -6.76 17.25 -1.62
N GLY A 43 -6.98 16.78 -0.39
CA GLY A 43 -5.95 16.11 0.39
C GLY A 43 -5.83 14.65 -0.03
N ILE A 44 -4.62 14.12 -0.06
CA ILE A 44 -4.34 12.70 -0.31
C ILE A 44 -3.57 12.17 0.91
N LEU A 45 -4.21 11.31 1.70
CA LEU A 45 -3.59 10.63 2.83
C LEU A 45 -3.23 9.22 2.39
N ILE A 46 -1.95 8.91 2.38
CA ILE A 46 -1.38 7.63 1.94
C ILE A 46 -0.18 7.27 2.81
N PRO A 47 0.25 6.00 2.84
CA PRO A 47 1.40 5.59 3.65
C PRO A 47 2.69 6.32 3.27
N ASP A 48 3.01 6.42 1.99
CA ASP A 48 4.26 7.02 1.53
C ASP A 48 4.07 7.66 0.14
N GLU A 49 4.70 8.81 -0.11
CA GLU A 49 4.59 9.49 -1.41
C GLU A 49 5.71 9.11 -2.39
N GLN A 50 6.75 8.42 -1.94
CA GLN A 50 7.96 8.14 -2.72
C GLN A 50 8.14 6.66 -3.06
N GLN A 51 7.39 5.75 -2.41
CA GLN A 51 7.59 4.31 -2.55
C GLN A 51 6.53 3.64 -3.42
N TYR A 52 6.94 2.63 -4.17
CA TYR A 52 6.11 1.70 -4.95
C TYR A 52 5.24 2.37 -6.03
N GLU A 53 3.97 2.02 -6.05
CA GLU A 53 2.96 2.55 -6.97
C GLU A 53 2.53 3.98 -6.64
N TYR A 54 2.79 4.49 -5.42
CA TYR A 54 2.26 5.79 -4.97
C TYR A 54 2.68 6.97 -5.86
N PRO A 55 3.92 7.09 -6.36
CA PRO A 55 4.28 8.19 -7.26
C PRO A 55 3.42 8.22 -8.53
N ALA A 56 3.12 7.07 -9.11
CA ALA A 56 2.27 6.96 -10.29
C ALA A 56 0.82 7.31 -9.94
N LEU A 57 0.27 6.72 -8.88
CA LEU A 57 -1.08 6.98 -8.37
C LEU A 57 -1.30 8.47 -8.06
N ILE A 58 -0.37 9.10 -7.33
CA ILE A 58 -0.43 10.54 -6.99
C ILE A 58 -0.41 11.40 -8.25
N ASN A 59 0.46 11.05 -9.21
CA ASN A 59 0.55 11.79 -10.47
C ASN A 59 -0.75 11.71 -11.25
N ASP A 60 -1.37 10.55 -11.34
CA ASP A 60 -2.63 10.36 -12.05
C ASP A 60 -3.77 11.12 -11.39
N ILE A 61 -3.85 11.07 -10.04
CA ILE A 61 -4.81 11.91 -9.28
C ILE A 61 -4.56 13.39 -9.56
N ARG A 62 -3.30 13.84 -9.52
CA ARG A 62 -2.93 15.25 -9.74
C ARG A 62 -3.33 15.73 -11.12
N VAL A 63 -3.03 14.96 -12.17
CA VAL A 63 -3.36 15.30 -13.56
C VAL A 63 -4.87 15.37 -13.74
N ALA A 64 -5.61 14.39 -13.24
CA ALA A 64 -7.06 14.35 -13.36
C ALA A 64 -7.75 15.49 -12.57
N LEU A 65 -7.27 15.81 -11.36
CA LEU A 65 -7.77 16.93 -10.57
C LEU A 65 -7.47 18.28 -11.25
N ALA A 66 -6.26 18.44 -11.79
CA ALA A 66 -5.84 19.67 -12.45
C ALA A 66 -6.70 20.00 -13.70
N ALA A 67 -7.13 18.99 -14.44
CA ALA A 67 -8.03 19.14 -15.59
C ALA A 67 -9.40 19.77 -15.21
N GLU A 68 -9.81 19.61 -13.95
CA GLU A 68 -11.06 20.16 -13.41
C GLU A 68 -10.84 21.40 -12.50
N GLY A 69 -9.63 21.98 -12.53
CA GLY A 69 -9.27 23.18 -11.76
C GLY A 69 -9.03 22.94 -10.27
N PHE A 70 -8.72 21.70 -9.87
CA PHE A 70 -8.32 21.35 -8.52
C PHE A 70 -6.81 21.12 -8.43
N SER A 71 -6.23 21.39 -7.26
CA SER A 71 -4.90 20.97 -6.89
C SER A 71 -4.97 19.88 -5.81
N CYS A 72 -3.87 19.20 -5.54
CA CYS A 72 -3.81 18.25 -4.45
C CYS A 72 -2.64 18.53 -3.49
N LYS A 73 -2.79 18.09 -2.25
CA LYS A 73 -1.74 18.08 -1.24
C LYS A 73 -1.64 16.70 -0.61
N VAL A 74 -0.43 16.12 -0.64
CA VAL A 74 -0.16 14.82 -0.08
C VAL A 74 0.22 14.94 1.40
N TYR A 75 -0.28 14.00 2.19
CA TYR A 75 -0.04 13.87 3.63
C TYR A 75 0.39 12.42 3.89
N PRO A 76 1.68 12.15 4.00
CA PRO A 76 2.17 10.80 4.28
C PRO A 76 1.83 10.41 5.72
N THR A 77 1.21 9.25 5.89
CA THR A 77 0.83 8.69 7.20
C THR A 77 1.86 7.71 7.73
N HIS A 78 2.76 7.22 6.87
CA HIS A 78 3.72 6.14 7.14
C HIS A 78 3.07 4.90 7.76
N ASN A 79 1.77 4.70 7.50
CA ASN A 79 0.92 3.68 8.10
C ASN A 79 0.90 3.71 9.64
N HIS A 80 1.08 4.92 10.25
CA HIS A 80 1.06 5.14 11.69
C HIS A 80 -0.19 5.88 12.15
N VAL A 81 -0.89 5.28 13.11
CA VAL A 81 -2.15 5.80 13.69
C VAL A 81 -1.98 7.20 14.29
N ASP A 82 -0.82 7.47 14.94
CA ASP A 82 -0.55 8.76 15.55
C ASP A 82 -0.25 9.84 14.50
N GLN A 83 0.42 9.49 13.41
CA GLN A 83 0.65 10.39 12.30
C GLN A 83 -0.67 10.76 11.60
N GLU A 84 -1.51 9.76 11.31
CA GLU A 84 -2.86 9.99 10.81
C GLU A 84 -3.65 10.93 11.72
N ARG A 85 -3.63 10.69 13.04
CA ARG A 85 -4.28 11.53 14.05
C ARG A 85 -3.83 12.98 13.97
N GLN A 86 -2.53 13.22 13.90
CA GLN A 86 -1.96 14.57 13.82
C GLN A 86 -2.42 15.29 12.55
N ILE A 87 -2.42 14.60 11.41
CA ILE A 87 -2.88 15.13 10.12
C ILE A 87 -4.38 15.48 10.22
N LEU A 88 -5.22 14.57 10.72
CA LEU A 88 -6.65 14.82 10.84
C LEU A 88 -6.97 15.97 11.80
N GLN A 89 -6.25 16.08 12.92
CA GLN A 89 -6.39 17.22 13.86
C GLN A 89 -5.96 18.55 13.22
N PHE A 90 -4.91 18.54 12.40
CA PHE A 90 -4.50 19.71 11.62
C PHE A 90 -5.60 20.09 10.61
N LEU A 91 -6.13 19.12 9.88
CA LEU A 91 -7.20 19.34 8.89
C LEU A 91 -8.52 19.77 9.53
N LEU A 92 -8.81 19.39 10.78
CA LEU A 92 -9.96 19.93 11.52
C LEU A 92 -9.82 21.44 11.78
N LYS A 93 -8.61 21.98 11.89
CA LYS A 93 -8.39 23.43 12.05
C LYS A 93 -8.51 24.19 10.73
N SER A 94 -8.16 23.55 9.61
CA SER A 94 -8.25 24.11 8.26
C SER A 94 -8.79 23.04 7.31
N PRO A 95 -10.14 22.81 7.31
CA PRO A 95 -10.74 21.72 6.55
C PRO A 95 -10.56 21.90 5.04
N LEU A 96 -10.18 20.84 4.36
CA LEU A 96 -10.19 20.74 2.91
C LEU A 96 -11.57 20.33 2.40
N ARG A 97 -11.87 20.60 1.15
CA ARG A 97 -13.15 20.21 0.54
C ARG A 97 -13.27 18.69 0.36
N ALA A 98 -12.17 18.02 0.05
CA ALA A 98 -12.15 16.57 -0.11
C ALA A 98 -10.85 15.96 0.40
N LEU A 99 -10.94 14.70 0.82
CA LEU A 99 -9.83 13.83 1.17
C LEU A 99 -9.96 12.50 0.43
N ILE A 100 -8.88 12.07 -0.18
CA ILE A 100 -8.67 10.71 -0.68
C ILE A 100 -7.76 10.03 0.34
N VAL A 101 -8.19 8.92 0.92
CA VAL A 101 -7.56 8.35 2.11
C VAL A 101 -7.32 6.86 1.92
N GLU A 102 -6.09 6.42 2.06
CA GLU A 102 -5.77 5.03 2.32
C GLU A 102 -5.74 4.82 3.84
N PRO A 103 -6.60 3.94 4.39
CA PRO A 103 -6.72 3.73 5.84
C PRO A 103 -5.45 3.17 6.46
N VAL A 104 -5.05 3.72 7.59
CA VAL A 104 -3.86 3.30 8.34
C VAL A 104 -4.16 2.04 9.15
N LYS A 105 -3.26 1.03 9.07
CA LYS A 105 -3.39 -0.25 9.79
C LYS A 105 -4.80 -0.82 9.68
N SER A 106 -5.26 -0.91 8.47
CA SER A 106 -6.66 -1.12 8.09
C SER A 106 -7.26 -2.44 8.59
N ALA A 107 -6.44 -3.44 8.91
CA ALA A 107 -6.86 -4.68 9.54
C ALA A 107 -7.25 -4.52 11.03
N LEU A 108 -6.91 -3.39 11.65
CA LEU A 108 -7.11 -3.13 13.06
C LEU A 108 -8.19 -2.05 13.29
N PRO A 109 -8.89 -2.07 14.42
CA PRO A 109 -9.79 -0.98 14.79
C PRO A 109 -9.05 0.36 14.88
N SER A 110 -9.50 1.37 14.13
CA SER A 110 -8.88 2.70 14.16
C SER A 110 -9.46 3.56 15.28
N PRO A 111 -8.60 4.16 16.14
CA PRO A 111 -9.05 5.13 17.15
C PRO A 111 -9.33 6.52 16.56
N ASN A 112 -9.15 6.71 15.25
CA ASN A 112 -9.28 8.02 14.58
C ASN A 112 -10.61 8.20 13.83
N THR A 113 -11.50 7.21 13.85
CA THR A 113 -12.78 7.25 13.11
C THR A 113 -13.66 8.45 13.49
N GLU A 114 -13.64 8.89 14.76
CA GLU A 114 -14.34 10.09 15.20
C GLU A 114 -13.83 11.37 14.52
N LEU A 115 -12.52 11.48 14.27
CA LEU A 115 -11.92 12.63 13.58
C LEU A 115 -12.41 12.73 12.12
N TYR A 116 -12.55 11.59 11.45
CA TYR A 116 -13.15 11.54 10.11
C TYR A 116 -14.62 11.98 10.14
N GLN A 117 -15.41 11.50 11.10
CA GLN A 117 -16.80 11.91 11.26
C GLN A 117 -16.93 13.43 11.49
N ARG A 118 -16.02 14.01 12.30
CA ARG A 118 -15.98 15.46 12.52
C ARG A 118 -15.61 16.26 11.27
N LEU A 119 -14.71 15.75 10.44
CA LEU A 119 -14.39 16.36 9.14
C LEU A 119 -15.58 16.33 8.19
N ILE A 120 -16.31 15.20 8.14
CA ILE A 120 -17.53 15.06 7.33
C ILE A 120 -18.59 16.05 7.81
N GLN A 121 -18.81 16.20 9.12
CA GLN A 121 -19.73 17.17 9.70
C GLN A 121 -19.38 18.61 9.35
N ARG A 122 -18.09 18.91 9.10
CA ARG A 122 -17.58 20.20 8.64
C ARG A 122 -17.62 20.36 7.12
N GLY A 123 -18.18 19.38 6.40
CA GLY A 123 -18.37 19.44 4.95
C GLY A 123 -17.22 18.88 4.11
N THR A 124 -16.22 18.23 4.72
CA THR A 124 -15.16 17.55 3.97
C THR A 124 -15.73 16.27 3.34
N SER A 125 -15.59 16.14 2.02
CA SER A 125 -15.93 14.92 1.29
C SER A 125 -14.79 13.91 1.43
N ILE A 126 -15.07 12.66 1.80
CA ILE A 126 -14.06 11.62 1.97
C ILE A 126 -14.30 10.48 0.99
N LEU A 127 -13.22 9.97 0.40
CA LEU A 127 -13.16 8.78 -0.45
C LEU A 127 -12.03 7.89 0.08
N PHE A 128 -12.30 6.59 0.26
CA PHE A 128 -11.27 5.63 0.63
C PHE A 128 -10.62 4.96 -0.57
N LEU A 129 -9.35 4.54 -0.38
CA LEU A 129 -8.58 3.71 -1.30
C LEU A 129 -8.25 2.37 -0.64
N GLY A 130 -8.32 1.29 -1.40
CA GLY A 130 -8.02 -0.07 -0.99
C GLY A 130 -9.11 -0.68 -0.12
N CYS A 131 -9.44 -0.05 0.99
CA CYS A 131 -10.48 -0.51 1.91
C CYS A 131 -11.10 0.66 2.69
N ALA A 132 -12.12 0.39 3.50
CA ALA A 132 -12.74 1.37 4.39
C ALA A 132 -12.68 0.89 5.83
N TYR A 133 -12.58 1.81 6.79
CA TYR A 133 -12.79 1.45 8.19
C TYR A 133 -14.23 0.94 8.39
N PRO A 134 -14.45 -0.17 9.12
CA PRO A 134 -15.80 -0.73 9.31
C PRO A 134 -16.83 0.26 9.87
N GLN A 135 -16.39 1.18 10.76
CA GLN A 135 -17.22 2.23 11.33
C GLN A 135 -17.59 3.35 10.35
N LEU A 136 -16.97 3.37 9.17
CA LEU A 136 -17.13 4.38 8.12
C LEU A 136 -17.51 3.73 6.77
N SER A 137 -18.12 2.55 6.81
CA SER A 137 -18.50 1.74 5.64
C SER A 137 -19.47 2.41 4.67
N GLN A 138 -20.14 3.49 5.10
CA GLN A 138 -20.99 4.32 4.24
C GLN A 138 -20.20 5.24 3.31
N ILE A 139 -18.89 5.42 3.54
CA ILE A 139 -18.03 6.22 2.67
C ILE A 139 -17.62 5.37 1.46
N PRO A 140 -17.74 5.89 0.24
CA PRO A 140 -17.31 5.17 -0.95
C PRO A 140 -15.84 4.80 -0.90
N VAL A 141 -15.51 3.63 -1.45
CA VAL A 141 -14.15 3.10 -1.55
C VAL A 141 -13.85 2.68 -2.99
N ILE A 142 -12.62 2.90 -3.42
CA ILE A 142 -12.03 2.26 -4.60
C ILE A 142 -11.20 1.09 -4.08
N TYR A 143 -11.48 -0.10 -4.54
CA TYR A 143 -10.86 -1.33 -4.05
C TYR A 143 -10.53 -2.30 -5.18
N GLU A 144 -9.66 -3.22 -4.90
CA GLU A 144 -9.32 -4.35 -5.76
C GLU A 144 -9.88 -5.65 -5.17
N ASP A 145 -10.27 -6.59 -6.05
CA ASP A 145 -10.61 -7.95 -5.62
C ASP A 145 -9.33 -8.74 -5.31
N ASN A 146 -8.87 -8.63 -4.08
CA ASN A 146 -7.65 -9.28 -3.61
C ASN A 146 -7.77 -10.81 -3.57
N LEU A 147 -8.97 -11.35 -3.34
CA LEU A 147 -9.20 -12.79 -3.38
C LEU A 147 -9.01 -13.31 -4.80
N TYR A 148 -9.64 -12.66 -5.78
CA TYR A 148 -9.49 -13.01 -7.20
C TYR A 148 -8.04 -12.82 -7.66
N GLY A 149 -7.40 -11.71 -7.29
CA GLY A 149 -5.99 -11.44 -7.61
C GLY A 149 -5.06 -12.54 -7.13
N ALA A 150 -5.23 -13.01 -5.89
CA ALA A 150 -4.47 -14.15 -5.36
C ALA A 150 -4.68 -15.41 -6.21
N GLY A 151 -5.92 -15.66 -6.63
CA GLY A 151 -6.25 -16.77 -7.53
C GLY A 151 -5.47 -16.71 -8.84
N LEU A 152 -5.37 -15.55 -9.47
CA LEU A 152 -4.60 -15.37 -10.71
C LEU A 152 -3.11 -15.69 -10.51
N LEU A 153 -2.52 -15.22 -9.39
CA LEU A 153 -1.10 -15.48 -9.08
C LEU A 153 -0.84 -16.97 -8.82
N VAL A 154 -1.67 -17.62 -7.99
CA VAL A 154 -1.55 -19.07 -7.72
C VAL A 154 -1.68 -19.85 -9.02
N GLN A 155 -2.71 -19.59 -9.82
CA GLN A 155 -2.91 -20.26 -11.09
C GLN A 155 -1.69 -20.12 -12.01
N SER A 156 -1.13 -18.90 -12.12
CA SER A 156 0.05 -18.66 -12.96
C SER A 156 1.28 -19.46 -12.51
N LEU A 157 1.45 -19.69 -11.21
CA LEU A 157 2.55 -20.49 -10.67
C LEU A 157 2.30 -22.00 -10.87
N VAL A 158 1.09 -22.46 -10.63
CA VAL A 158 0.71 -23.88 -10.83
C VAL A 158 0.82 -24.29 -12.30
N GLU A 159 0.42 -23.43 -13.24
CA GLU A 159 0.59 -23.65 -14.68
C GLU A 159 2.07 -23.78 -15.10
N LYS A 160 2.98 -23.21 -14.33
CA LYS A 160 4.44 -23.37 -14.51
C LYS A 160 5.03 -24.59 -13.78
N GLY A 161 4.17 -25.40 -13.13
CA GLY A 161 4.56 -26.64 -12.46
C GLY A 161 4.93 -26.49 -10.98
N HIS A 162 4.71 -25.33 -10.36
CA HIS A 162 4.97 -25.14 -8.93
C HIS A 162 3.80 -25.68 -8.10
N SER A 163 4.08 -26.58 -7.17
CA SER A 163 3.10 -27.18 -6.25
C SER A 163 3.33 -26.85 -4.79
N SER A 164 4.57 -26.50 -4.42
CA SER A 164 4.92 -26.02 -3.08
C SER A 164 5.18 -24.52 -3.18
N ILE A 165 4.20 -23.73 -2.75
CA ILE A 165 4.17 -22.27 -2.88
C ILE A 165 4.09 -21.66 -1.49
N ALA A 166 4.88 -20.64 -1.22
CA ALA A 166 4.86 -19.88 0.03
C ALA A 166 4.24 -18.51 -0.16
N GLY A 167 3.73 -17.94 0.93
CA GLY A 167 3.11 -16.62 0.95
C GLY A 167 3.76 -15.66 1.95
N ILE A 168 3.89 -14.39 1.60
CA ILE A 168 4.41 -13.32 2.45
C ILE A 168 3.41 -12.16 2.44
N PHE A 169 2.75 -11.91 3.58
CA PHE A 169 1.62 -10.98 3.67
C PHE A 169 1.74 -10.02 4.85
N GLN A 170 1.18 -8.83 4.68
CA GLN A 170 1.13 -7.82 5.73
C GLN A 170 -0.07 -8.06 6.65
N MET A 171 0.19 -8.24 7.97
CA MET A 171 -0.84 -8.61 8.94
C MET A 171 -1.70 -7.43 9.42
N ASP A 172 -1.15 -6.24 9.45
CA ASP A 172 -1.84 -5.03 9.92
C ASP A 172 -2.53 -4.23 8.80
N ASP A 173 -2.59 -4.78 7.57
CA ASP A 173 -3.36 -4.25 6.45
C ASP A 173 -4.49 -5.21 6.05
N GLN A 174 -5.69 -4.68 5.82
CA GLN A 174 -6.86 -5.47 5.42
C GLN A 174 -6.62 -6.19 4.07
N ARG A 175 -5.93 -5.53 3.14
CA ARG A 175 -5.56 -6.13 1.85
C ARG A 175 -4.67 -7.35 2.03
N GLY A 176 -3.71 -7.30 2.96
CA GLY A 176 -2.84 -8.44 3.26
C GLY A 176 -3.61 -9.65 3.79
N LEU A 177 -4.65 -9.44 4.63
CA LEU A 177 -5.52 -10.51 5.09
C LEU A 177 -6.36 -11.09 3.95
N GLU A 178 -6.89 -10.26 3.07
CA GLU A 178 -7.67 -10.69 1.89
C GLU A 178 -6.80 -11.45 0.90
N ARG A 179 -5.57 -10.98 0.63
CA ARG A 179 -4.57 -11.65 -0.22
C ARG A 179 -4.21 -13.02 0.31
N TYR A 180 -3.99 -13.13 1.62
CA TYR A 180 -3.77 -14.41 2.28
C TYR A 180 -4.96 -15.34 2.16
N GLN A 181 -6.18 -14.86 2.43
CA GLN A 181 -7.39 -15.67 2.28
C GLN A 181 -7.54 -16.20 0.85
N GLY A 182 -7.41 -15.32 -0.13
CA GLY A 182 -7.49 -15.71 -1.55
C GLY A 182 -6.38 -16.67 -1.96
N PHE A 183 -5.17 -16.53 -1.41
CA PHE A 183 -4.08 -17.48 -1.60
C PHE A 183 -4.44 -18.87 -1.08
N LEU A 184 -4.97 -18.98 0.15
CA LEU A 184 -5.37 -20.27 0.71
C LEU A 184 -6.50 -20.92 -0.11
N ASP A 185 -7.52 -20.14 -0.45
CA ASP A 185 -8.67 -20.63 -1.24
C ASP A 185 -8.21 -21.14 -2.61
N ALA A 186 -7.30 -20.39 -3.27
CA ALA A 186 -6.78 -20.78 -4.57
C ALA A 186 -5.90 -22.03 -4.49
N MET A 187 -5.04 -22.17 -3.47
CA MET A 187 -4.24 -23.39 -3.25
C MET A 187 -5.13 -24.60 -3.00
N GLN A 188 -6.15 -24.45 -2.16
CA GLN A 188 -7.13 -25.51 -1.89
C GLN A 188 -7.88 -25.94 -3.16
N ASN A 189 -8.30 -24.98 -3.99
CA ASN A 189 -8.98 -25.25 -5.26
C ASN A 189 -8.10 -26.01 -6.26
N GLN A 190 -6.76 -25.87 -6.15
CA GLN A 190 -5.79 -26.66 -6.92
C GLN A 190 -5.45 -28.01 -6.26
N GLY A 191 -6.08 -28.36 -5.13
CA GLY A 191 -5.77 -29.57 -4.37
C GLY A 191 -4.41 -29.54 -3.67
N LEU A 192 -3.84 -28.36 -3.48
CA LEU A 192 -2.55 -28.13 -2.83
C LEU A 192 -2.73 -27.73 -1.37
N THR A 193 -1.76 -28.10 -0.52
CA THR A 193 -1.76 -27.74 0.90
C THR A 193 -0.69 -26.70 1.18
N VAL A 194 -0.97 -25.82 2.13
CA VAL A 194 -0.05 -24.77 2.58
C VAL A 194 0.32 -25.03 4.04
N PRO A 195 1.53 -25.52 4.33
CA PRO A 195 2.00 -25.62 5.71
C PRO A 195 2.20 -24.24 6.35
N ASP A 196 1.89 -24.08 7.63
CA ASP A 196 2.05 -22.80 8.36
C ASP A 196 3.46 -22.21 8.24
N ARG A 197 4.49 -23.06 8.17
CA ARG A 197 5.88 -22.63 7.98
C ARG A 197 6.15 -21.99 6.61
N ASN A 198 5.26 -22.17 5.63
CA ASN A 198 5.34 -21.53 4.32
C ASN A 198 4.62 -20.17 4.27
N ILE A 199 4.11 -19.69 5.42
CA ILE A 199 3.51 -18.37 5.54
C ILE A 199 4.42 -17.45 6.34
N CYS A 200 4.75 -16.30 5.77
CA CYS A 200 5.42 -15.20 6.44
C CYS A 200 4.44 -14.06 6.69
N TRP A 201 4.32 -13.68 7.94
CA TRP A 201 3.61 -12.48 8.34
C TRP A 201 4.61 -11.39 8.71
N TYR A 202 4.33 -10.16 8.28
CA TYR A 202 5.04 -8.97 8.72
C TYR A 202 4.05 -7.84 9.00
N THR A 203 4.50 -6.77 9.63
CA THR A 203 3.71 -5.59 9.99
C THR A 203 4.40 -4.33 9.50
N THR A 204 3.77 -3.20 9.68
CA THR A 204 4.39 -1.88 9.47
C THR A 204 5.72 -1.74 10.22
N GLN A 205 5.87 -2.38 11.41
CA GLN A 205 7.10 -2.27 12.21
C GLN A 205 8.31 -2.87 11.49
N GLU A 206 8.15 -4.06 10.88
CA GLU A 206 9.24 -4.67 10.12
C GLU A 206 9.65 -3.82 8.91
N LEU A 207 8.69 -3.13 8.26
CA LEU A 207 9.02 -2.19 7.19
C LEU A 207 9.76 -0.96 7.71
N ASP A 208 9.42 -0.45 8.90
CA ASP A 208 10.12 0.66 9.53
C ASP A 208 11.53 0.26 9.95
N ASP A 209 11.72 -0.94 10.52
CA ASP A 209 13.02 -1.48 10.87
C ASP A 209 13.91 -1.61 9.62
N PHE A 210 13.33 -2.06 8.50
CA PHE A 210 14.05 -2.05 7.22
C PHE A 210 14.44 -0.63 6.78
N ARG A 211 13.54 0.35 6.84
CA ARG A 211 13.81 1.74 6.43
C ARG A 211 14.89 2.38 7.29
N GLN A 212 14.93 2.07 8.58
CA GLN A 212 15.88 2.67 9.53
C GLN A 212 17.25 2.00 9.52
N SER A 213 17.29 0.69 9.39
CA SER A 213 18.50 -0.11 9.61
C SER A 213 18.76 -1.19 8.57
N GLN A 214 17.96 -1.27 7.52
CA GLN A 214 17.98 -2.33 6.50
C GLN A 214 17.77 -3.74 7.13
N ASP A 215 17.03 -3.81 8.25
CA ASP A 215 16.76 -5.06 8.93
C ASP A 215 15.64 -5.83 8.21
N ILE A 216 15.99 -7.03 7.71
CA ILE A 216 15.08 -7.98 7.07
C ILE A 216 15.02 -9.29 7.87
N SER A 217 15.23 -9.23 9.18
CA SER A 217 15.25 -10.42 10.07
C SER A 217 13.99 -11.27 9.95
N PHE A 218 12.83 -10.67 9.66
CA PHE A 218 11.59 -11.41 9.46
C PHE A 218 11.66 -12.34 8.24
N LEU A 219 12.25 -11.90 7.10
CA LEU A 219 12.46 -12.73 5.92
C LEU A 219 13.51 -13.82 6.16
N LYS A 220 14.62 -13.48 6.84
CA LYS A 220 15.68 -14.45 7.16
C LYS A 220 15.15 -15.60 8.03
N LYS A 221 14.43 -15.28 9.11
CA LYS A 221 13.79 -16.28 9.98
C LYS A 221 12.75 -17.11 9.22
N PHE A 222 12.03 -16.51 8.28
CA PHE A 222 11.10 -17.23 7.43
C PHE A 222 11.82 -18.23 6.53
N LEU A 223 12.88 -17.82 5.83
CA LEU A 223 13.65 -18.69 4.94
C LEU A 223 14.35 -19.86 5.67
N GLU A 224 14.70 -19.71 6.95
CA GLU A 224 15.26 -20.79 7.78
C GLU A 224 14.24 -21.90 8.07
N ARG A 225 12.94 -21.60 8.10
CA ARG A 225 11.89 -22.54 8.50
C ARG A 225 11.05 -23.10 7.35
N ILE A 226 11.13 -22.47 6.16
CA ILE A 226 10.33 -22.87 4.99
C ILE A 226 10.58 -24.32 4.57
N THR A 227 9.60 -24.96 3.93
CA THR A 227 9.78 -26.31 3.41
C THR A 227 10.87 -26.37 2.34
N PRO A 228 11.75 -27.40 2.36
CA PRO A 228 12.86 -27.50 1.40
C PRO A 228 12.42 -27.64 -0.06
N ASP A 229 11.19 -28.10 -0.30
CA ASP A 229 10.58 -28.29 -1.61
C ASP A 229 9.85 -27.04 -2.14
N CYS A 230 9.86 -25.94 -1.39
CA CYS A 230 9.26 -24.69 -1.82
C CYS A 230 10.04 -24.08 -2.98
N THR A 231 9.36 -23.88 -4.11
CA THR A 231 9.95 -23.37 -5.35
C THR A 231 9.33 -22.10 -5.86
N ALA A 232 8.29 -21.60 -5.20
CA ALA A 232 7.62 -20.36 -5.61
C ALA A 232 7.11 -19.57 -4.42
N PHE A 233 7.02 -18.25 -4.60
CA PHE A 233 6.56 -17.33 -3.58
C PHE A 233 5.54 -16.37 -4.14
N ILE A 234 4.48 -16.09 -3.36
CA ILE A 234 3.56 -14.98 -3.58
C ILE A 234 3.80 -13.95 -2.49
N CYS A 235 4.13 -12.73 -2.90
CA CYS A 235 4.47 -11.62 -2.02
C CYS A 235 3.37 -10.56 -2.01
N GLU A 236 3.25 -9.85 -0.89
CA GLU A 236 2.32 -8.73 -0.71
C GLU A 236 2.40 -7.70 -1.84
N ASP A 237 3.61 -7.35 -2.26
CA ASP A 237 3.90 -6.47 -3.38
C ASP A 237 5.25 -6.82 -4.03
N ASP A 238 5.60 -6.13 -5.11
CA ASP A 238 6.86 -6.37 -5.80
C ASP A 238 8.09 -5.85 -5.04
N PHE A 239 7.92 -5.01 -4.04
CA PHE A 239 9.03 -4.62 -3.17
C PHE A 239 9.40 -5.73 -2.18
N ILE A 240 8.43 -6.37 -1.55
CA ILE A 240 8.67 -7.55 -0.69
C ILE A 240 9.27 -8.68 -1.52
N ALA A 241 8.81 -8.86 -2.76
CA ALA A 241 9.39 -9.84 -3.67
C ALA A 241 10.86 -9.49 -4.03
N TRP A 242 11.18 -8.20 -4.17
CA TRP A 242 12.54 -7.74 -4.41
C TRP A 242 13.46 -7.98 -3.19
N LEU A 243 13.00 -7.66 -1.98
CA LEU A 243 13.76 -7.94 -0.74
C LEU A 243 14.03 -9.43 -0.57
N LEU A 244 13.04 -10.27 -0.87
CA LEU A 244 13.17 -11.72 -0.84
C LEU A 244 14.20 -12.20 -1.88
N TRP A 245 14.12 -11.68 -3.10
CA TRP A 245 15.04 -12.03 -4.17
C TRP A 245 16.50 -11.67 -3.84
N GLU A 246 16.74 -10.49 -3.27
CA GLU A 246 18.08 -10.08 -2.82
C GLU A 246 18.64 -11.04 -1.76
N GLU A 247 17.85 -11.38 -0.75
CA GLU A 247 18.33 -12.31 0.31
C GLU A 247 18.60 -13.72 -0.23
N LEU A 248 17.77 -14.22 -1.14
CA LEU A 248 17.98 -15.51 -1.81
C LEU A 248 19.24 -15.49 -2.67
N SER A 249 19.50 -14.42 -3.40
CA SER A 249 20.69 -14.25 -4.26
C SER A 249 21.98 -14.21 -3.44
N LEU A 250 22.00 -13.46 -2.34
CA LEU A 250 23.12 -13.41 -1.40
C LEU A 250 23.41 -14.78 -0.76
N GLY A 251 22.36 -15.56 -0.47
CA GLY A 251 22.47 -16.91 0.03
C GLY A 251 23.12 -17.88 -0.97
N GLN A 252 22.82 -17.73 -2.27
CA GLN A 252 23.45 -18.52 -3.33
C GLN A 252 24.93 -18.17 -3.53
N GLU A 253 25.28 -16.90 -3.55
CA GLU A 253 26.68 -16.46 -3.66
C GLU A 253 27.55 -17.00 -2.51
N LYS A 254 27.04 -16.97 -1.27
CA LYS A 254 27.74 -17.54 -0.11
C LYS A 254 27.95 -19.05 -0.27
N LYS A 255 26.97 -19.79 -0.76
CA LYS A 255 27.10 -21.24 -1.03
C LYS A 255 28.15 -21.50 -2.10
N ILE A 256 28.16 -20.75 -3.21
CA ILE A 256 29.14 -20.87 -4.29
C ILE A 256 30.54 -20.56 -3.76
N ALA A 257 30.71 -19.48 -2.99
CA ALA A 257 32.00 -19.11 -2.38
C ALA A 257 32.52 -20.19 -1.41
N THR A 258 31.64 -20.78 -0.61
CA THR A 258 31.99 -21.89 0.31
C THR A 258 32.37 -23.15 -0.47
N HIS A 259 31.66 -23.50 -1.54
CA HIS A 259 32.02 -24.63 -2.41
C HIS A 259 33.34 -24.37 -3.16
N ALA A 260 33.59 -23.17 -3.63
CA ALA A 260 34.84 -22.80 -4.29
C ALA A 260 36.03 -22.88 -3.30
N SER A 261 35.86 -22.45 -2.05
CA SER A 261 36.90 -22.57 -1.02
C SER A 261 37.15 -24.01 -0.59
N LEU A 262 36.10 -24.85 -0.50
CA LEU A 262 36.22 -26.29 -0.25
C LEU A 262 36.87 -27.03 -1.41
N SER A 263 36.54 -26.70 -2.67
CA SER A 263 37.17 -27.31 -3.86
C SER A 263 38.64 -26.93 -3.98
N SER A 264 39.03 -25.70 -3.66
CA SER A 264 40.44 -25.29 -3.62
C SER A 264 41.24 -25.99 -2.52
N SER A 265 40.66 -26.29 -1.38
CA SER A 265 41.27 -27.04 -0.31
C SER A 265 41.39 -28.57 -0.61
N LEU A 266 40.49 -29.13 -1.43
CA LEU A 266 40.51 -30.54 -1.86
C LEU A 266 41.44 -30.76 -3.05
N GLN A 267 41.72 -29.79 -3.91
CA GLN A 267 42.71 -29.90 -4.97
C GLN A 267 44.14 -30.00 -4.45
N SER A 268 44.39 -29.51 -3.24
CA SER A 268 45.71 -29.70 -2.59
C SER A 268 45.93 -31.14 -2.06
N THR A 269 44.93 -32.02 -2.05
CA THR A 269 45.00 -33.42 -1.55
C THR A 269 44.89 -34.47 -2.65
N GLY A 270 44.98 -34.10 -3.94
CA GLY A 270 45.17 -35.06 -5.06
C GLY A 270 43.93 -35.91 -5.42
N PHE A 271 42.74 -35.61 -4.94
CA PHE A 271 41.51 -36.31 -5.33
C PHE A 271 40.96 -35.74 -6.64
N LYS A 272 40.85 -36.55 -7.69
CA LYS A 272 40.17 -36.20 -8.95
C LYS A 272 38.66 -36.18 -8.72
N THR A 273 38.06 -35.02 -8.68
CA THR A 273 36.59 -34.86 -8.72
C THR A 273 36.14 -35.05 -10.18
N THR A 274 35.34 -36.07 -10.44
CA THR A 274 34.55 -36.17 -11.66
C THR A 274 33.54 -35.01 -11.71
N SER A 275 33.55 -34.28 -12.81
CA SER A 275 32.61 -33.19 -13.11
C SER A 275 31.18 -33.75 -13.09
N ALA A 276 30.46 -33.52 -12.00
CA ALA A 276 29.00 -33.68 -11.99
C ALA A 276 28.38 -32.43 -12.61
N ASP A 277 27.69 -32.63 -13.71
CA ASP A 277 26.83 -31.65 -14.36
C ASP A 277 25.87 -31.03 -13.30
N HIS A 278 26.08 -29.78 -12.96
CA HIS A 278 25.17 -29.03 -12.08
C HIS A 278 24.15 -28.26 -12.92
N SER A 279 23.19 -28.98 -13.48
CA SER A 279 21.92 -28.40 -13.97
C SER A 279 20.83 -28.58 -12.90
N PHE A 280 21.03 -28.04 -11.73
CA PHE A 280 19.97 -27.78 -10.74
C PHE A 280 19.82 -26.27 -10.52
N GLU A 281 19.50 -25.53 -11.58
CA GLU A 281 18.77 -24.29 -11.42
C GLU A 281 17.31 -24.64 -11.10
N THR A 282 17.00 -24.92 -9.84
CA THR A 282 15.64 -24.77 -9.35
C THR A 282 15.34 -23.28 -9.43
N THR A 283 14.79 -22.86 -10.56
CA THR A 283 14.43 -21.45 -10.79
C THR A 283 13.30 -21.13 -9.83
N ILE A 284 13.61 -20.42 -8.75
CA ILE A 284 12.62 -19.91 -7.82
C ILE A 284 11.73 -18.95 -8.59
N ALA A 285 10.42 -19.16 -8.54
CA ALA A 285 9.43 -18.28 -9.16
C ALA A 285 8.89 -17.29 -8.14
N LEU A 286 8.85 -16.02 -8.54
CA LEU A 286 8.27 -14.94 -7.74
C LEU A 286 6.98 -14.45 -8.40
N ALA A 287 5.98 -14.25 -7.57
CA ALA A 287 4.74 -13.58 -7.93
C ALA A 287 4.40 -12.54 -6.86
N ALA A 288 3.77 -11.43 -7.26
CA ALA A 288 3.46 -10.35 -6.34
C ALA A 288 2.21 -9.59 -6.77
N PHE A 289 1.49 -9.04 -5.78
CA PHE A 289 0.52 -8.00 -6.06
C PHE A 289 1.26 -6.71 -6.43
N ASN A 290 0.58 -5.85 -7.16
CA ASN A 290 1.08 -4.58 -7.67
C ASN A 290 2.30 -4.69 -8.60
N THR A 291 2.43 -3.70 -9.44
CA THR A 291 3.54 -3.54 -10.40
C THR A 291 4.13 -2.16 -10.20
N SER A 292 5.38 -2.08 -9.81
CA SER A 292 6.11 -0.81 -9.66
C SER A 292 7.24 -0.67 -10.68
N TYR A 293 8.10 0.32 -10.46
CA TYR A 293 9.32 0.48 -11.25
C TYR A 293 10.30 -0.71 -11.12
N LEU A 294 10.22 -1.49 -10.02
CA LEU A 294 11.09 -2.65 -9.80
C LEU A 294 10.89 -3.72 -10.89
N THR A 295 9.64 -4.02 -11.22
CA THR A 295 9.31 -4.99 -12.27
C THR A 295 9.30 -4.36 -13.65
N THR A 296 8.84 -3.10 -13.80
CA THR A 296 8.79 -2.44 -15.12
C THR A 296 10.16 -2.09 -15.67
N SER A 297 11.15 -1.80 -14.81
CA SER A 297 12.55 -1.56 -15.20
C SER A 297 13.36 -2.83 -15.45
N GLY A 298 12.84 -4.00 -15.04
CA GLY A 298 13.55 -5.28 -15.13
C GLY A 298 14.51 -5.56 -13.96
N LEU A 299 14.49 -4.74 -12.90
CA LEU A 299 15.28 -5.02 -11.68
C LEU A 299 14.78 -6.26 -10.95
N LEU A 300 13.50 -6.52 -11.00
CA LEU A 300 12.88 -7.74 -10.45
C LEU A 300 12.17 -8.51 -11.57
N ARG A 301 12.40 -9.82 -11.63
CA ARG A 301 11.69 -10.72 -12.52
C ARG A 301 10.62 -11.49 -11.73
N ALA A 302 9.41 -10.98 -11.75
CA ALA A 302 8.26 -11.59 -11.08
C ALA A 302 7.01 -11.54 -11.97
N THR A 303 6.10 -12.49 -11.79
CA THR A 303 4.73 -12.37 -12.28
C THR A 303 4.00 -11.42 -11.35
N THR A 304 3.35 -10.38 -11.87
CA THR A 304 2.68 -9.39 -11.03
C THR A 304 1.24 -9.14 -11.46
N LEU A 305 0.50 -8.49 -10.59
CA LEU A 305 -0.80 -7.92 -10.91
C LEU A 305 -0.65 -6.43 -11.20
N THR A 306 -1.40 -5.95 -12.15
CA THR A 306 -1.47 -4.53 -12.51
C THR A 306 -2.91 -4.13 -12.79
N HIS A 307 -3.13 -2.85 -12.97
CA HIS A 307 -4.39 -2.30 -13.43
C HIS A 307 -4.26 -1.73 -14.84
N GLN A 308 -5.38 -1.45 -15.47
CA GLN A 308 -5.35 -0.64 -16.66
C GLN A 308 -4.65 0.70 -16.35
N THR A 309 -3.74 1.11 -17.20
CA THR A 309 -2.91 2.31 -17.01
C THR A 309 -3.74 3.53 -16.60
N HIS A 310 -3.30 4.22 -15.55
CA HIS A 310 -3.93 5.42 -14.96
C HIS A 310 -5.32 5.22 -14.34
N GLN A 311 -5.89 4.00 -14.35
CA GLN A 311 -7.26 3.79 -13.90
C GLN A 311 -7.50 4.13 -12.42
N PRO A 312 -6.72 3.63 -11.43
CA PRO A 312 -7.01 3.89 -10.02
C PRO A 312 -6.97 5.38 -9.66
N GLY A 313 -5.93 6.09 -10.09
CA GLY A 313 -5.76 7.51 -9.79
C GLY A 313 -6.79 8.41 -10.48
N THR A 314 -7.05 8.16 -11.75
CA THR A 314 -8.08 8.89 -12.51
C THR A 314 -9.46 8.68 -11.89
N LEU A 315 -9.79 7.45 -11.50
CA LEU A 315 -11.05 7.11 -10.86
C LEU A 315 -11.19 7.81 -9.51
N ALA A 316 -10.13 7.84 -8.69
CA ALA A 316 -10.12 8.52 -7.39
C ALA A 316 -10.39 10.03 -7.53
N ALA A 317 -9.75 10.69 -8.49
CA ALA A 317 -9.98 12.09 -8.79
C ALA A 317 -11.42 12.31 -9.25
N GLN A 318 -11.91 11.53 -10.21
CA GLN A 318 -13.26 11.67 -10.77
C GLN A 318 -14.35 11.47 -9.71
N MET A 319 -14.23 10.43 -8.87
CA MET A 319 -15.18 10.18 -7.78
C MET A 319 -15.17 11.32 -6.75
N SER A 320 -13.99 11.85 -6.41
CA SER A 320 -13.88 12.99 -5.50
C SER A 320 -14.53 14.24 -6.08
N ILE A 321 -14.31 14.54 -7.37
CA ILE A 321 -14.94 15.67 -8.07
C ILE A 321 -16.46 15.49 -8.13
N ASN A 322 -16.94 14.30 -8.47
CA ASN A 322 -18.38 14.01 -8.53
C ASN A 322 -19.05 14.26 -7.16
N LYS A 323 -18.43 13.79 -6.06
CA LYS A 323 -18.92 14.09 -4.70
C LYS A 323 -18.95 15.58 -4.42
N LEU A 324 -17.92 16.33 -4.81
CA LEU A 324 -17.87 17.79 -4.65
C LEU A 324 -18.94 18.53 -5.48
N LYS A 325 -19.35 17.97 -6.61
CA LYS A 325 -20.45 18.45 -7.45
C LYS A 325 -21.84 18.01 -6.94
N GLY A 326 -21.91 17.25 -5.84
CA GLY A 326 -23.16 16.70 -5.29
C GLY A 326 -23.76 15.55 -6.10
N LEU A 327 -22.97 14.95 -6.98
CA LEU A 327 -23.38 13.78 -7.75
C LEU A 327 -23.30 12.49 -6.89
N PRO A 328 -24.15 11.50 -7.14
CA PRO A 328 -24.08 10.23 -6.42
C PRO A 328 -22.78 9.49 -6.77
N VAL A 329 -22.13 8.94 -5.75
CA VAL A 329 -20.91 8.15 -5.90
C VAL A 329 -21.04 6.88 -5.08
N SER A 330 -20.86 5.73 -5.72
CA SER A 330 -20.79 4.42 -5.08
C SER A 330 -19.36 3.88 -5.11
N SER A 331 -19.07 2.91 -4.25
CA SER A 331 -17.80 2.18 -4.29
C SER A 331 -17.56 1.54 -5.66
N GLN A 332 -16.29 1.49 -6.06
CA GLN A 332 -15.87 0.99 -7.36
C GLN A 332 -14.75 -0.02 -7.21
N GLU A 333 -14.86 -1.12 -7.93
CA GLU A 333 -13.79 -2.09 -8.07
C GLU A 333 -12.87 -1.69 -9.22
N VAL A 334 -11.57 -1.86 -9.00
CA VAL A 334 -10.55 -1.77 -10.05
C VAL A 334 -10.03 -3.17 -10.34
N PRO A 335 -10.32 -3.73 -11.53
CA PRO A 335 -9.99 -5.11 -11.82
C PRO A 335 -8.49 -5.34 -11.96
N TRP A 336 -8.01 -6.48 -11.44
CA TRP A 336 -6.67 -6.94 -11.63
C TRP A 336 -6.42 -7.49 -13.04
N GLN A 337 -5.24 -7.26 -13.56
CA GLN A 337 -4.71 -7.84 -14.79
C GLN A 337 -3.36 -8.50 -14.51
N LEU A 338 -3.16 -9.73 -15.00
CA LEU A 338 -1.90 -10.44 -14.87
C LEU A 338 -0.84 -9.82 -15.78
N SER A 339 0.31 -9.49 -15.20
CA SER A 339 1.51 -9.02 -15.91
C SER A 339 2.62 -10.06 -15.79
N LEU A 340 3.01 -10.64 -16.91
CA LEU A 340 4.08 -11.61 -16.96
C LEU A 340 5.44 -10.91 -17.03
N PRO A 341 6.51 -11.50 -16.46
CA PRO A 341 7.86 -10.95 -16.55
C PRO A 341 8.28 -10.87 -18.01
N LYS A 342 8.91 -9.74 -18.39
CA LYS A 342 9.41 -9.54 -19.75
C LYS A 342 10.44 -10.62 -20.09
N SER A 343 10.28 -11.31 -21.21
CA SER A 343 11.31 -12.17 -21.77
C SER A 343 12.49 -11.27 -22.21
N HIS A 344 13.69 -11.55 -21.73
CA HIS A 344 14.87 -10.97 -22.38
C HIS A 344 15.00 -11.61 -23.75
N ASN A 345 14.84 -10.83 -24.81
CA ASN A 345 15.32 -11.17 -26.15
C ASN A 345 16.82 -11.05 -26.19
#